data_47f56d0a83a12b30a21549655a7a1557
#
_entry.id   47f56d0a83a12b30a21549655a7a1557
#
_cell.length_a   1.000
_cell.length_b   1.000
_cell.length_c   1.000
_cell.angle_alpha   90.00
_cell.angle_beta   90.00
_cell.angle_gamma   90.00
#
_symmetry.space_group_name_H-M   'P 1'
#
loop_
_entity.id
_entity.type
_entity.pdbx_description
1 polymer ?
#
loop_
_entity_poly.entity_id
_entity_poly.type
_entity_poly.pdbx_seq_one_letter_code
_entity_poly.pdbx_strand_id
1 'polypeptide(L)'
;GGDTEYDELLHQIPKLQAAEIIHIDIQPLPEVEIQGIYAEVSMEKQEWKARIKEQVKQILKYKPEAVFVGENLFVAYPIVHALRKKHIPVLVPAEKDGQKLLIRIPSGS
;
A
#
# COMPACT_ATOMS: atom_id res chain seq x y z
N GLY A 1 -3.29 -6.34 -15.14
CA GLY A 1 -2.71 -6.96 -14.08
C GLY A 1 -3.59 -7.47 -12.99
N GLY A 2 -2.94 -7.78 -11.90
CA GLY A 2 -3.58 -8.31 -10.73
C GLY A 2 -4.48 -7.33 -10.00
N ASP A 3 -4.56 -6.11 -10.46
CA ASP A 3 -5.24 -5.04 -9.74
C ASP A 3 -6.73 -5.26 -9.59
N THR A 4 -7.37 -5.90 -10.59
CA THR A 4 -8.80 -6.14 -10.52
C THR A 4 -9.16 -7.42 -9.77
N GLU A 5 -8.18 -8.25 -9.48
CA GLU A 5 -8.39 -9.54 -8.83
C GLU A 5 -9.01 -9.39 -7.44
N TYR A 6 -8.63 -8.36 -6.73
CA TYR A 6 -9.11 -8.11 -5.37
C TYR A 6 -10.27 -7.13 -5.29
N ASP A 7 -10.64 -6.50 -6.40
CA ASP A 7 -11.74 -5.54 -6.41
C ASP A 7 -13.06 -6.18 -5.97
N GLU A 8 -13.33 -7.37 -6.45
CA GLU A 8 -14.54 -8.09 -6.06
C GLU A 8 -14.54 -8.43 -4.57
N LEU A 9 -13.35 -8.80 -4.03
CA LEU A 9 -13.25 -9.10 -2.61
C LEU A 9 -13.47 -7.84 -1.78
N LEU A 10 -12.93 -6.72 -2.22
CA LEU A 10 -13.12 -5.45 -1.53
C LEU A 10 -14.60 -5.10 -1.43
N HIS A 11 -15.36 -5.32 -2.51
CA HIS A 11 -16.79 -5.04 -2.52
C HIS A 11 -17.63 -6.02 -1.69
N GLN A 12 -17.03 -7.09 -1.21
CA GLN A 12 -17.72 -8.01 -0.29
C GLN A 12 -17.66 -7.52 1.16
N ILE A 13 -16.82 -6.54 1.44
CA ILE A 13 -16.78 -5.94 2.76
C ILE A 13 -17.98 -5.01 2.90
N PRO A 14 -18.85 -5.20 3.92
CA PRO A 14 -20.12 -4.48 4.01
C PRO A 14 -20.01 -2.97 3.87
N LYS A 15 -18.99 -2.37 4.46
CA LYS A 15 -18.82 -0.90 4.39
C LYS A 15 -18.31 -0.43 3.03
N LEU A 16 -17.81 -1.34 2.21
CA LEU A 16 -17.19 -0.99 0.93
C LEU A 16 -17.99 -1.47 -0.27
N GLN A 17 -19.21 -1.99 -0.07
CA GLN A 17 -20.02 -2.52 -1.17
C GLN A 17 -20.30 -1.51 -2.27
N ALA A 18 -20.53 -0.27 -1.89
CA ALA A 18 -20.82 0.81 -2.83
C ALA A 18 -19.66 1.78 -3.01
N ALA A 19 -18.50 1.43 -2.47
CA ALA A 19 -17.34 2.32 -2.55
C ALA A 19 -16.75 2.35 -3.95
N GLU A 20 -16.32 3.51 -4.37
CA GLU A 20 -15.55 3.66 -5.60
C GLU A 20 -14.12 3.20 -5.34
N ILE A 21 -13.59 2.37 -6.23
CA ILE A 21 -12.21 1.91 -6.13
C ILE A 21 -11.36 2.78 -7.05
N ILE A 22 -10.39 3.45 -6.46
CA ILE A 22 -9.45 4.28 -7.21
C ILE A 22 -8.09 3.59 -7.19
N HIS A 23 -7.57 3.30 -8.37
CA HIS A 23 -6.27 2.66 -8.52
C HIS A 23 -5.19 3.73 -8.62
N ILE A 24 -4.22 3.64 -7.72
CA ILE A 24 -3.09 4.57 -7.69
C ILE A 24 -1.82 3.79 -7.89
N ASP A 25 -1.01 4.22 -8.86
CA ASP A 25 0.27 3.59 -9.10
C ASP A 25 1.26 4.01 -8.00
N ILE A 26 1.85 3.01 -7.36
CA ILE A 26 2.92 3.25 -6.40
C ILE A 26 4.19 3.55 -7.21
N GLN A 27 4.95 4.53 -6.76
CA GLN A 27 6.21 4.87 -7.38
C GLN A 27 7.10 3.63 -7.51
N PRO A 28 7.81 3.48 -8.62
CA PRO A 28 8.70 2.34 -8.79
C PRO A 28 9.80 2.36 -7.75
N LEU A 29 10.50 1.23 -7.63
CA LEU A 29 11.65 1.16 -6.74
C LEU A 29 12.61 2.32 -7.02
N PRO A 30 13.19 2.93 -5.98
CA PRO A 30 14.20 3.95 -6.18
C PRO A 30 15.45 3.33 -6.80
N GLU A 31 16.36 4.18 -7.27
CA GLU A 31 17.62 3.68 -7.77
C GLU A 31 18.36 2.96 -6.64
N VAL A 32 18.94 1.82 -6.97
CA VAL A 32 19.69 1.02 -6.02
C VAL A 32 21.07 0.68 -6.58
N GLU A 33 22.03 0.54 -5.69
CA GLU A 33 23.34 -0.01 -6.03
C GLU A 33 23.30 -1.49 -5.71
N ILE A 34 23.59 -2.31 -6.71
CA ILE A 34 23.49 -3.75 -6.61
C ILE A 34 24.87 -4.38 -6.50
N GLN A 35 25.04 -5.23 -5.50
CA GLN A 35 26.25 -6.05 -5.33
C GLN A 35 25.83 -7.51 -5.14
N GLY A 36 25.84 -8.26 -6.22
CA GLY A 36 25.34 -9.62 -6.20
C GLY A 36 23.86 -9.67 -5.88
N ILE A 37 23.49 -10.27 -4.77
CA ILE A 37 22.11 -10.37 -4.32
C ILE A 37 21.72 -9.27 -3.32
N TYR A 38 22.67 -8.42 -2.99
CA TYR A 38 22.48 -7.33 -2.03
C TYR A 38 22.35 -6.01 -2.77
N ALA A 39 21.42 -5.17 -2.32
CA ALA A 39 21.24 -3.85 -2.91
C ALA A 39 20.93 -2.81 -1.84
N GLU A 40 21.42 -1.62 -2.04
CA GLU A 40 21.13 -0.49 -1.17
C GLU A 40 20.51 0.64 -1.99
N VAL A 41 19.61 1.39 -1.35
CA VAL A 41 19.04 2.57 -1.98
C VAL A 41 20.13 3.63 -2.12
N SER A 42 20.33 4.12 -3.33
CA SER A 42 21.34 5.14 -3.61
C SER A 42 20.83 6.56 -3.40
N MET A 43 19.54 6.70 -3.13
CA MET A 43 18.91 8.00 -2.91
C MET A 43 19.19 8.53 -1.50
N GLU A 44 19.34 9.84 -1.39
CA GLU A 44 19.48 10.50 -0.11
C GLU A 44 18.27 10.24 0.78
N LYS A 45 18.52 10.05 2.08
CA LYS A 45 17.46 9.76 3.05
C LYS A 45 16.35 10.81 3.04
N GLN A 46 16.70 12.08 2.96
CA GLN A 46 15.72 13.14 2.96
C GLN A 46 14.87 13.14 1.70
N GLU A 47 15.47 12.84 0.58
CA GLU A 47 14.74 12.73 -0.68
C GLU A 47 13.78 11.55 -0.64
N TRP A 48 14.21 10.41 -0.09
CA TRP A 48 13.36 9.24 0.08
C TRP A 48 12.15 9.57 0.94
N LYS A 49 12.38 10.23 2.09
CA LYS A 49 11.29 10.64 2.99
C LYS A 49 10.32 11.58 2.29
N ALA A 50 10.83 12.51 1.49
CA ALA A 50 9.97 13.45 0.77
C ALA A 50 9.08 12.74 -0.24
N ARG A 51 9.60 11.74 -0.93
CA ARG A 51 8.81 10.95 -1.88
C ARG A 51 7.69 10.18 -1.19
N ILE A 52 8.00 9.56 -0.05
CA ILE A 52 6.98 8.83 0.71
C ILE A 52 5.89 9.79 1.19
N LYS A 53 6.29 10.93 1.70
CA LYS A 53 5.35 11.95 2.16
C LYS A 53 4.42 12.42 1.05
N GLU A 54 4.98 12.66 -0.14
CA GLU A 54 4.21 13.08 -1.29
C GLU A 54 3.23 11.99 -1.73
N GLN A 55 3.67 10.74 -1.72
CA GLN A 55 2.82 9.61 -2.09
C GLN A 55 1.63 9.49 -1.13
N VAL A 56 1.89 9.61 0.17
CA VAL A 56 0.83 9.58 1.18
C VAL A 56 -0.14 10.74 0.99
N LYS A 57 0.39 11.92 0.70
CA LYS A 57 -0.45 13.09 0.44
C LYS A 57 -1.40 12.87 -0.74
N GLN A 58 -0.91 12.23 -1.79
CA GLN A 58 -1.73 11.90 -2.94
C GLN A 58 -2.86 10.93 -2.59
N ILE A 59 -2.55 9.95 -1.75
CA ILE A 59 -3.56 8.98 -1.29
C ILE A 59 -4.63 9.69 -0.45
N LEU A 60 -4.20 10.52 0.48
CA LEU A 60 -5.10 11.21 1.39
C LEU A 60 -6.02 12.22 0.70
N LYS A 61 -5.61 12.69 -0.46
CA LYS A 61 -6.41 13.60 -1.28
C LYS A 61 -7.79 13.02 -1.59
N TYR A 62 -7.88 11.71 -1.72
CA TYR A 62 -9.14 11.02 -2.03
C TYR A 62 -9.99 10.73 -0.80
N LYS A 63 -9.52 11.05 0.39
CA LYS A 63 -10.22 10.79 1.65
C LYS A 63 -10.71 9.34 1.73
N PRO A 64 -9.81 8.37 1.60
CA PRO A 64 -10.21 6.97 1.52
C PRO A 64 -10.80 6.45 2.82
N GLU A 65 -11.79 5.57 2.72
CA GLU A 65 -12.31 4.83 3.87
C GLU A 65 -11.39 3.68 4.23
N ALA A 66 -10.64 3.18 3.26
CA ALA A 66 -9.64 2.14 3.45
C ALA A 66 -8.66 2.20 2.29
N VAL A 67 -7.47 1.68 2.51
CA VAL A 67 -6.45 1.58 1.47
C VAL A 67 -6.01 0.13 1.35
N PHE A 68 -6.11 -0.41 0.14
CA PHE A 68 -5.63 -1.74 -0.17
C PHE A 68 -4.23 -1.64 -0.76
N VAL A 69 -3.28 -2.35 -0.16
CA VAL A 69 -1.89 -2.35 -0.61
C VAL A 69 -1.53 -3.76 -1.04
N GLY A 70 -1.43 -3.96 -2.34
CA GLY A 70 -1.26 -5.30 -2.92
C GLY A 70 0.13 -5.67 -3.36
N GLU A 71 1.04 -4.73 -3.43
CA GLU A 71 2.34 -4.98 -4.05
C GLU A 71 3.51 -4.33 -3.34
N ASN A 72 4.68 -4.87 -3.65
CA ASN A 72 5.99 -4.30 -3.34
C ASN A 72 6.14 -3.74 -1.92
N LEU A 73 6.32 -4.66 -0.97
CA LEU A 73 6.45 -4.32 0.44
C LEU A 73 7.55 -3.30 0.73
N PHE A 74 8.60 -3.28 -0.07
CA PHE A 74 9.69 -2.34 0.16
C PHE A 74 9.21 -0.89 0.03
N VAL A 75 8.47 -0.59 -1.03
CA VAL A 75 7.94 0.75 -1.26
C VAL A 75 6.69 0.98 -0.41
N ALA A 76 5.85 -0.04 -0.29
CA ALA A 76 4.58 0.08 0.41
C ALA A 76 4.72 0.19 1.92
N TYR A 77 5.73 -0.42 2.51
CA TYR A 77 5.88 -0.44 3.97
C TYR A 77 5.89 0.96 4.60
N PRO A 78 6.70 1.90 4.13
CA PRO A 78 6.67 3.25 4.72
C PRO A 78 5.33 3.94 4.54
N ILE A 79 4.63 3.69 3.41
CA ILE A 79 3.31 4.24 3.15
C ILE A 79 2.30 3.67 4.14
N VAL A 80 2.31 2.35 4.32
CA VAL A 80 1.44 1.67 5.28
C VAL A 80 1.65 2.22 6.68
N HIS A 81 2.91 2.40 7.07
CA HIS A 81 3.25 2.92 8.39
C HIS A 81 2.64 4.32 8.59
N ALA A 82 2.77 5.19 7.60
CA ALA A 82 2.21 6.53 7.66
C ALA A 82 0.69 6.53 7.75
N LEU A 83 0.03 5.67 6.96
CA LEU A 83 -1.42 5.56 6.96
C LEU A 83 -1.95 5.04 8.30
N ARG A 84 -1.24 4.07 8.89
CA ARG A 84 -1.64 3.53 10.19
C ARG A 84 -1.57 4.58 11.29
N LYS A 85 -0.58 5.46 11.24
CA LYS A 85 -0.48 6.57 12.19
C LYS A 85 -1.66 7.52 12.09
N LYS A 86 -2.26 7.61 10.93
CA LYS A 86 -3.44 8.46 10.70
C LYS A 86 -4.75 7.71 10.90
N HIS A 87 -4.66 6.48 11.41
CA HIS A 87 -5.82 5.61 11.68
C HIS A 87 -6.66 5.30 10.44
N ILE A 88 -6.04 5.27 9.29
CA ILE A 88 -6.69 4.85 8.06
C ILE A 88 -6.59 3.33 7.96
N PRO A 89 -7.70 2.63 7.79
CA PRO A 89 -7.67 1.17 7.65
C PRO A 89 -6.85 0.77 6.43
N VAL A 90 -5.91 -0.16 6.63
CA VAL A 90 -5.09 -0.70 5.56
C VAL A 90 -5.39 -2.18 5.43
N LEU A 91 -5.67 -2.61 4.20
CA LEU A 91 -5.94 -3.99 3.87
C LEU A 91 -4.82 -4.52 2.99
N VAL A 92 -4.42 -5.76 3.24
CA VAL A 92 -3.41 -6.42 2.43
C VAL A 92 -3.91 -7.79 2.00
N PRO A 93 -3.43 -8.29 0.86
CA PRO A 93 -3.84 -9.61 0.39
C PRO A 93 -3.16 -10.72 1.17
N ALA A 94 -3.87 -11.82 1.33
CA ALA A 94 -3.32 -13.03 1.91
C ALA A 94 -4.01 -14.23 1.30
N GLU A 95 -3.45 -15.40 1.52
CA GLU A 95 -4.05 -16.64 1.06
C GLU A 95 -3.90 -17.67 2.16
N LYS A 96 -4.99 -18.35 2.46
CA LYS A 96 -5.00 -19.40 3.46
C LYS A 96 -5.83 -20.57 2.93
N ASP A 97 -5.20 -21.74 2.89
CA ASP A 97 -5.87 -22.98 2.41
C ASP A 97 -6.51 -22.79 1.03
N GLY A 98 -5.81 -22.10 0.14
CA GLY A 98 -6.28 -21.85 -1.22
C GLY A 98 -7.30 -20.73 -1.33
N GLN A 99 -7.72 -20.14 -0.23
CA GLN A 99 -8.71 -19.06 -0.23
C GLN A 99 -8.03 -17.70 -0.14
N LYS A 100 -8.41 -16.79 -1.03
CA LYS A 100 -7.91 -15.40 -1.00
C LYS A 100 -8.63 -14.62 0.08
N LEU A 101 -7.86 -13.90 0.86
CA LEU A 101 -8.37 -13.12 1.98
C LEU A 101 -7.85 -11.70 1.91
N LEU A 102 -8.58 -10.81 2.55
CA LEU A 102 -8.13 -9.45 2.81
C LEU A 102 -7.89 -9.34 4.30
N ILE A 103 -6.67 -8.99 4.68
CA ILE A 103 -6.33 -8.84 6.10
C ILE A 103 -6.22 -7.39 6.43
N ARG A 104 -6.96 -6.96 7.45
CA ARG A 104 -6.83 -5.61 7.97
C ARG A 104 -5.65 -5.55 8.92
N ILE A 105 -4.72 -4.65 8.62
CA ILE A 105 -3.58 -4.43 9.50
C ILE A 105 -4.05 -3.58 10.68
N PRO A 106 -3.71 -3.97 11.93
CA PRO A 106 -4.11 -3.18 13.08
C PRO A 106 -3.62 -1.74 12.98
N SER A 107 -4.45 -0.81 13.43
CA SER A 107 -4.08 0.61 13.42
C SER A 107 -2.89 0.84 14.35
N GLY A 108 -2.01 1.74 13.93
CA GLY A 108 -0.91 2.15 14.79
C GLY A 108 -1.43 3.04 15.91
N SER A 109 -0.84 2.92 17.02
CA SER A 109 -1.16 3.79 18.15
C SER A 109 -0.02 4.76 18.38
#